data_93eb136d129c6e455831f0900d558841
#
_entry.id   93eb136d129c6e455831f0900d558841
#
_cell.length_a   1.000
_cell.length_b   1.000
_cell.length_c   1.000
_cell.angle_alpha   90.00
_cell.angle_beta   90.00
_cell.angle_gamma   90.00
#
_symmetry.space_group_name_H-M   'P 1'
#
loop_
_entity.id
_entity.type
_entity.pdbx_description
1 polymer ?
#
loop_
_entity_poly.entity_id
_entity_poly.type
_entity_poly.pdbx_seq_one_letter_code
_entity_poly.pdbx_strand_id
1 'polypeptide(L)'
;MLKNLQGANFFLILSLGAMLIGFAPVFVKWSELSSSAILFWRMFLALPMLVILNYFLNKTFIFKVKNKNTILYTAIASLAFTTDLILWHYSMNITSVSNATIIVNSAPIFVALFAYLIFKEVPAKGFGISFLITYLGITGLIIFSSNYANGKIIGDLLCIIAAIGYGIYLLIIARLGKETSLNLIFYTTLFCCLFSIIPMMLDSGVNFPKSNFEWINLFLLALVCQFGGQFLITFGIGKISPSNGSIGLLMQPLTATILAAFLFSEWLNPAQILSLIHI
;
A
#
# COMPACT_ATOMS: atom_id res chain seq x y z
N MET A 1 9.76 -14.51 22.00
CA MET A 1 10.54 -13.31 21.70
C MET A 1 9.70 -12.03 21.46
N LEU A 2 8.45 -12.10 21.00
CA LEU A 2 7.60 -10.93 20.68
C LEU A 2 6.83 -10.30 21.87
N LYS A 3 6.86 -10.90 23.07
CA LYS A 3 6.07 -10.43 24.23
C LYS A 3 6.60 -9.18 24.93
N ASN A 4 7.84 -8.75 24.65
CA ASN A 4 8.50 -7.63 25.35
C ASN A 4 8.70 -6.39 24.45
N LEU A 5 7.98 -6.30 23.30
CA LEU A 5 8.09 -5.15 22.44
C LEU A 5 7.27 -3.97 23.01
N GLN A 6 7.92 -2.82 23.19
CA GLN A 6 7.31 -1.56 23.59
C GLN A 6 6.82 -0.77 22.35
N GLY A 7 6.02 0.26 22.54
CA GLY A 7 5.46 1.07 21.45
C GLY A 7 6.48 1.59 20.44
N ALA A 8 7.69 2.00 20.89
CA ALA A 8 8.78 2.42 20.02
C ALA A 8 9.25 1.32 19.05
N ASN A 9 9.28 0.05 19.51
CA ASN A 9 9.68 -1.07 18.66
C ASN A 9 8.64 -1.37 17.58
N PHE A 10 7.34 -1.20 17.87
CA PHE A 10 6.29 -1.39 16.87
C PHE A 10 6.30 -0.27 15.82
N PHE A 11 6.63 0.96 16.22
CA PHE A 11 6.85 2.06 15.29
C PHE A 11 8.00 1.77 14.32
N LEU A 12 9.15 1.32 14.83
CA LEU A 12 10.30 0.94 13.99
C LEU A 12 9.98 -0.21 13.03
N ILE A 13 9.26 -1.23 13.50
CA ILE A 13 8.83 -2.37 12.66
C ILE A 13 7.91 -1.89 11.53
N LEU A 14 6.94 -1.04 11.83
CA LEU A 14 6.02 -0.47 10.85
C LEU A 14 6.78 0.40 9.84
N SER A 15 7.68 1.26 10.33
CA SER A 15 8.51 2.13 9.48
C SER A 15 9.40 1.32 8.54
N LEU A 16 10.01 0.24 9.02
CA LEU A 16 10.77 -0.69 8.19
C LEU A 16 9.88 -1.34 7.13
N GLY A 17 8.67 -1.77 7.51
CA GLY A 17 7.70 -2.29 6.56
C GLY A 17 7.33 -1.29 5.47
N ALA A 18 7.13 -0.03 5.84
CA ALA A 18 6.86 1.06 4.92
C ALA A 18 8.05 1.33 3.97
N MET A 19 9.29 1.31 4.48
CA MET A 19 10.50 1.40 3.65
C MET A 19 10.56 0.27 2.62
N LEU A 20 10.28 -0.97 3.02
CA LEU A 20 10.28 -2.12 2.10
C LEU A 20 9.20 -1.97 1.01
N ILE A 21 8.02 -1.45 1.33
CA ILE A 21 6.98 -1.16 0.32
C ILE A 21 7.42 -0.03 -0.60
N GLY A 22 8.24 0.91 -0.14
CA GLY A 22 8.83 1.97 -0.96
C GLY A 22 9.63 1.48 -2.17
N PHE A 23 10.05 0.21 -2.20
CA PHE A 23 10.67 -0.42 -3.38
C PHE A 23 9.64 -0.87 -4.44
N ALA A 24 8.35 -1.00 -4.10
CA ALA A 24 7.34 -1.51 -5.02
C ALA A 24 7.26 -0.72 -6.35
N PRO A 25 7.32 0.63 -6.38
CA PRO A 25 7.31 1.38 -7.64
C PRO A 25 8.43 0.97 -8.59
N VAL A 26 9.61 0.63 -8.07
CA VAL A 26 10.76 0.22 -8.89
C VAL A 26 10.44 -1.09 -9.60
N PHE A 27 9.99 -2.10 -8.85
CA PHE A 27 9.61 -3.40 -9.41
C PHE A 27 8.45 -3.30 -10.40
N VAL A 28 7.46 -2.44 -10.11
CA VAL A 28 6.32 -2.20 -11.01
C VAL A 28 6.77 -1.53 -12.32
N LYS A 29 7.64 -0.53 -12.26
CA LYS A 29 8.17 0.18 -13.44
C LYS A 29 9.07 -0.72 -14.31
N TRP A 30 9.75 -1.69 -13.71
CA TRP A 30 10.59 -2.63 -14.44
C TRP A 30 9.80 -3.78 -15.07
N SER A 31 8.53 -3.97 -14.69
CA SER A 31 7.69 -5.02 -15.23
C SER A 31 7.04 -4.61 -16.55
N GLU A 32 7.02 -5.53 -17.51
CA GLU A 32 6.33 -5.41 -18.80
C GLU A 32 4.89 -5.94 -18.74
N LEU A 33 4.48 -6.45 -17.58
CA LEU A 33 3.14 -7.00 -17.41
C LEU A 33 2.09 -5.90 -17.27
N SER A 34 0.84 -6.27 -17.52
CA SER A 34 -0.30 -5.42 -17.22
C SER A 34 -0.40 -5.16 -15.71
N SER A 35 -0.99 -4.03 -15.33
CA SER A 35 -1.14 -3.63 -13.91
C SER A 35 -1.85 -4.69 -13.07
N SER A 36 -2.87 -5.31 -13.64
CA SER A 36 -3.64 -6.39 -13.01
C SER A 36 -2.82 -7.67 -12.86
N ALA A 37 -1.98 -8.01 -13.86
CA ALA A 37 -1.11 -9.17 -13.83
C ALA A 37 0.03 -9.00 -12.80
N ILE A 38 0.63 -7.81 -12.72
CA ILE A 38 1.62 -7.49 -11.67
C ILE A 38 1.02 -7.75 -10.29
N LEU A 39 -0.21 -7.25 -10.04
CA LEU A 39 -0.89 -7.48 -8.77
C LEU A 39 -1.13 -8.96 -8.52
N PHE A 40 -1.68 -9.69 -9.51
CA PHE A 40 -1.93 -11.12 -9.37
C PHE A 40 -0.65 -11.89 -8.99
N TRP A 41 0.43 -11.72 -9.75
CA TRP A 41 1.68 -12.44 -9.51
C TRP A 41 2.34 -12.03 -8.19
N ARG A 42 2.30 -10.75 -7.81
CA ARG A 42 2.73 -10.27 -6.49
C ARG A 42 2.04 -11.02 -5.36
N MET A 43 0.71 -11.18 -5.43
CA MET A 43 -0.07 -11.86 -4.40
C MET A 43 0.14 -13.37 -4.45
N PHE A 44 0.09 -13.96 -5.65
CA PHE A 44 0.24 -15.39 -5.85
C PHE A 44 1.58 -15.93 -5.32
N LEU A 45 2.68 -15.25 -5.66
CA LEU A 45 4.02 -15.64 -5.20
C LEU A 45 4.22 -15.40 -3.69
N ALA A 46 3.52 -14.47 -3.07
CA ALA A 46 3.61 -14.23 -1.63
C ALA A 46 2.86 -15.28 -0.80
N LEU A 47 1.81 -15.91 -1.34
CA LEU A 47 1.01 -16.91 -0.59
C LEU A 47 1.84 -18.07 -0.05
N PRO A 48 2.67 -18.80 -0.85
CA PRO A 48 3.48 -19.90 -0.32
C PRO A 48 4.46 -19.43 0.76
N MET A 49 5.00 -18.20 0.65
CA MET A 49 5.90 -17.65 1.67
C MET A 49 5.17 -17.49 3.03
N LEU A 50 3.92 -16.98 3.00
CA LEU A 50 3.09 -16.83 4.20
C LEU A 50 2.70 -18.19 4.79
N VAL A 51 2.42 -19.18 3.96
CA VAL A 51 2.13 -20.56 4.41
C VAL A 51 3.35 -21.20 5.09
N ILE A 52 4.52 -21.04 4.49
CA ILE A 52 5.79 -21.52 5.06
C ILE A 52 6.05 -20.83 6.40
N LEU A 53 5.89 -19.49 6.47
CA LEU A 53 6.06 -18.74 7.71
C LEU A 53 5.10 -19.22 8.80
N ASN A 54 3.83 -19.48 8.47
CA ASN A 54 2.86 -20.00 9.42
C ASN A 54 3.28 -21.38 9.96
N TYR A 55 3.78 -22.25 9.09
CA TYR A 55 4.30 -23.54 9.52
C TYR A 55 5.49 -23.41 10.48
N PHE A 56 6.43 -22.53 10.20
CA PHE A 56 7.58 -22.31 11.08
C PHE A 56 7.18 -21.74 12.45
N LEU A 57 6.22 -20.81 12.49
CA LEU A 57 5.80 -20.14 13.72
C LEU A 57 4.81 -20.97 14.54
N ASN A 58 3.82 -21.59 13.89
CA ASN A 58 2.68 -22.23 14.54
C ASN A 58 2.61 -23.75 14.35
N LYS A 59 3.57 -24.34 13.60
CA LYS A 59 3.61 -25.78 13.26
C LYS A 59 2.33 -26.28 12.59
N THR A 60 1.65 -25.42 11.84
CA THR A 60 0.42 -25.75 11.13
C THR A 60 0.35 -25.00 9.81
N PHE A 61 -0.27 -25.63 8.81
CA PHE A 61 -0.59 -25.00 7.52
C PHE A 61 -1.96 -24.30 7.53
N ILE A 62 -2.71 -24.41 8.62
CA ILE A 62 -4.09 -23.91 8.72
C ILE A 62 -4.09 -22.53 9.35
N PHE A 63 -4.77 -21.59 8.68
CA PHE A 63 -5.04 -20.25 9.19
C PHE A 63 -6.44 -20.24 9.84
N LYS A 64 -6.49 -20.28 11.17
CA LYS A 64 -7.74 -20.28 11.92
C LYS A 64 -8.13 -18.86 12.30
N VAL A 65 -9.29 -18.41 11.86
CA VAL A 65 -9.89 -17.12 12.23
C VAL A 65 -10.84 -17.31 13.41
N LYS A 66 -10.80 -16.40 14.36
CA LYS A 66 -11.64 -16.49 15.58
C LYS A 66 -13.12 -16.23 15.29
N ASN A 67 -13.43 -15.39 14.30
CA ASN A 67 -14.80 -15.00 13.98
C ASN A 67 -15.01 -15.03 12.46
N LYS A 68 -16.12 -15.63 12.00
CA LYS A 68 -16.50 -15.66 10.57
C LYS A 68 -16.63 -14.26 9.97
N ASN A 69 -17.08 -13.27 10.73
CA ASN A 69 -17.16 -11.88 10.27
C ASN A 69 -15.79 -11.29 9.95
N THR A 70 -14.71 -11.76 10.58
CA THR A 70 -13.33 -11.36 10.24
C THR A 70 -13.01 -11.67 8.78
N ILE A 71 -13.43 -12.83 8.28
CA ILE A 71 -13.21 -13.22 6.87
C ILE A 71 -13.94 -12.25 5.94
N LEU A 72 -15.22 -11.94 6.23
CA LEU A 72 -16.01 -11.01 5.43
C LEU A 72 -15.38 -9.60 5.40
N TYR A 73 -15.03 -9.06 6.57
CA TYR A 73 -14.41 -7.73 6.64
C TYR A 73 -13.03 -7.71 5.98
N THR A 74 -12.25 -8.80 6.10
CA THR A 74 -10.98 -8.91 5.39
C THR A 74 -11.20 -8.99 3.88
N ALA A 75 -12.22 -9.68 3.40
CA ALA A 75 -12.56 -9.70 1.97
C ALA A 75 -12.96 -8.31 1.45
N ILE A 76 -13.79 -7.55 2.20
CA ILE A 76 -14.14 -6.17 1.85
C ILE A 76 -12.88 -5.27 1.81
N ALA A 77 -12.04 -5.37 2.84
CA ALA A 77 -10.77 -4.65 2.88
C ALA A 77 -9.87 -5.01 1.70
N SER A 78 -9.81 -6.30 1.34
CA SER A 78 -9.01 -6.78 0.23
C SER A 78 -9.53 -6.31 -1.13
N LEU A 79 -10.85 -6.18 -1.30
CA LEU A 79 -11.42 -5.60 -2.51
C LEU A 79 -11.01 -4.14 -2.68
N ALA A 80 -11.08 -3.35 -1.61
CA ALA A 80 -10.62 -1.96 -1.61
C ALA A 80 -9.11 -1.86 -1.90
N PHE A 81 -8.30 -2.75 -1.31
CA PHE A 81 -6.86 -2.80 -1.53
C PHE A 81 -6.49 -3.30 -2.94
N THR A 82 -7.24 -4.24 -3.50
CA THR A 82 -7.08 -4.67 -4.90
C THR A 82 -7.33 -3.51 -5.86
N THR A 83 -8.40 -2.75 -5.63
CA THR A 83 -8.73 -1.57 -6.43
C THR A 83 -7.64 -0.51 -6.33
N ASP A 84 -7.17 -0.21 -5.12
CA ASP A 84 -6.03 0.67 -4.88
C ASP A 84 -4.80 0.23 -5.69
N LEU A 85 -4.35 -0.99 -5.52
CA LEU A 85 -3.11 -1.47 -6.16
C LEU A 85 -3.20 -1.49 -7.69
N ILE A 86 -4.34 -1.86 -8.28
CA ILE A 86 -4.51 -1.84 -9.74
C ILE A 86 -4.44 -0.41 -10.25
N LEU A 87 -5.18 0.53 -9.63
CA LEU A 87 -5.19 1.93 -10.04
C LEU A 87 -3.82 2.58 -9.85
N TRP A 88 -3.15 2.27 -8.74
CA TRP A 88 -1.81 2.77 -8.47
C TRP A 88 -0.76 2.22 -9.46
N HIS A 89 -0.75 0.90 -9.75
CA HIS A 89 0.13 0.34 -10.77
C HIS A 89 -0.14 0.94 -12.15
N TYR A 90 -1.40 1.11 -12.52
CA TYR A 90 -1.78 1.72 -13.79
C TYR A 90 -1.33 3.17 -13.89
N SER A 91 -1.55 3.96 -12.83
CA SER A 91 -1.20 5.37 -12.82
C SER A 91 0.31 5.61 -12.93
N MET A 92 1.17 4.71 -12.44
CA MET A 92 2.62 4.81 -12.63
C MET A 92 3.07 4.75 -14.10
N ASN A 93 2.21 4.28 -15.02
CA ASN A 93 2.50 4.29 -16.46
C ASN A 93 2.14 5.63 -17.13
N ILE A 94 1.28 6.44 -16.50
CA ILE A 94 0.75 7.69 -17.06
C ILE A 94 1.11 8.95 -16.26
N THR A 95 1.54 8.81 -14.99
CA THR A 95 2.11 9.90 -14.19
C THR A 95 3.51 9.52 -13.68
N SER A 96 4.17 10.41 -12.91
CA SER A 96 5.48 10.10 -12.32
C SER A 96 5.34 9.15 -11.13
N VAL A 97 6.37 8.32 -10.88
CA VAL A 97 6.44 7.45 -9.69
C VAL A 97 6.32 8.27 -8.41
N SER A 98 6.99 9.43 -8.36
CA SER A 98 6.95 10.34 -7.23
C SER A 98 5.54 10.86 -6.96
N ASN A 99 4.83 11.38 -7.99
CA ASN A 99 3.45 11.86 -7.85
C ASN A 99 2.52 10.73 -7.40
N ALA A 100 2.54 9.60 -8.12
CA ALA A 100 1.70 8.46 -7.80
C ALA A 100 1.87 8.02 -6.34
N THR A 101 3.11 7.93 -5.87
CA THR A 101 3.40 7.47 -4.51
C THR A 101 3.03 8.51 -3.45
N ILE A 102 3.31 9.79 -3.68
CA ILE A 102 2.95 10.87 -2.74
C ILE A 102 1.43 10.96 -2.59
N ILE A 103 0.68 10.93 -3.71
CA ILE A 103 -0.78 11.06 -3.67
C ILE A 103 -1.42 9.86 -2.95
N VAL A 104 -1.01 8.62 -3.26
CA VAL A 104 -1.56 7.43 -2.59
C VAL A 104 -1.25 7.42 -1.09
N ASN A 105 -0.10 7.96 -0.68
CA ASN A 105 0.24 8.07 0.73
C ASN A 105 -0.55 9.15 1.49
N SER A 106 -1.48 9.87 0.86
CA SER A 106 -2.53 10.65 1.54
C SER A 106 -3.64 9.77 2.17
N ALA A 107 -3.60 8.46 2.00
CA ALA A 107 -4.56 7.51 2.58
C ALA A 107 -4.87 7.74 4.07
N PRO A 108 -3.94 8.14 4.97
CA PRO A 108 -4.26 8.45 6.37
C PRO A 108 -5.36 9.50 6.54
N ILE A 109 -5.50 10.44 5.61
CA ILE A 109 -6.58 11.44 5.62
C ILE A 109 -7.93 10.74 5.47
N PHE A 110 -8.04 9.80 4.53
CA PHE A 110 -9.26 9.03 4.29
C PHE A 110 -9.54 8.08 5.45
N VAL A 111 -8.51 7.52 6.09
CA VAL A 111 -8.67 6.73 7.34
C VAL A 111 -9.37 7.58 8.41
N ALA A 112 -8.87 8.79 8.68
CA ALA A 112 -9.43 9.65 9.71
C ALA A 112 -10.85 10.15 9.32
N LEU A 113 -11.06 10.50 8.05
CA LEU A 113 -12.38 10.91 7.54
C LEU A 113 -13.41 9.80 7.71
N PHE A 114 -13.11 8.57 7.29
CA PHE A 114 -14.02 7.44 7.42
C PHE A 114 -14.19 6.98 8.87
N ALA A 115 -13.16 7.07 9.72
CA ALA A 115 -13.28 6.84 11.14
C ALA A 115 -14.30 7.81 11.78
N TYR A 116 -14.27 9.08 11.39
CA TYR A 116 -15.26 10.07 11.84
C TYR A 116 -16.65 9.80 11.27
N LEU A 117 -16.78 9.60 9.97
CA LEU A 117 -18.10 9.44 9.32
C LEU A 117 -18.82 8.16 9.76
N ILE A 118 -18.08 7.04 9.85
CA ILE A 118 -18.67 5.71 10.10
C ILE A 118 -18.75 5.42 11.61
N PHE A 119 -17.69 5.72 12.36
CA PHE A 119 -17.57 5.35 13.78
C PHE A 119 -17.75 6.53 14.73
N LYS A 120 -17.96 7.76 14.20
CA LYS A 120 -18.08 8.99 14.99
C LYS A 120 -16.85 9.27 15.88
N GLU A 121 -15.68 8.78 15.49
CA GLU A 121 -14.44 9.06 16.18
C GLU A 121 -13.98 10.48 15.86
N VAL A 122 -13.89 11.31 16.88
CA VAL A 122 -13.48 12.71 16.72
C VAL A 122 -12.00 12.74 16.33
N PRO A 123 -11.63 13.33 15.18
CA PRO A 123 -10.24 13.47 14.79
C PRO A 123 -9.42 14.21 15.82
N ALA A 124 -8.12 13.93 15.87
CA ALA A 124 -7.19 14.64 16.76
C ALA A 124 -7.24 16.16 16.55
N LYS A 125 -6.95 16.94 17.61
CA LYS A 125 -6.83 18.39 17.50
C LYS A 125 -5.80 18.74 16.41
N GLY A 126 -6.17 19.63 15.51
CA GLY A 126 -5.33 20.01 14.36
C GLY A 126 -5.57 19.21 13.07
N PHE A 127 -6.36 18.14 13.10
CA PHE A 127 -6.66 17.35 11.89
C PHE A 127 -7.17 18.20 10.73
N GLY A 128 -8.06 19.16 10.99
CA GLY A 128 -8.60 20.03 9.94
C GLY A 128 -7.51 20.86 9.24
N ILE A 129 -6.51 21.33 9.98
CA ILE A 129 -5.37 22.06 9.43
C ILE A 129 -4.50 21.12 8.59
N SER A 130 -4.18 19.94 9.12
CA SER A 130 -3.40 18.93 8.40
C SER A 130 -4.11 18.49 7.11
N PHE A 131 -5.42 18.27 7.17
CA PHE A 131 -6.25 17.97 6.00
C PHE A 131 -6.15 19.07 4.93
N LEU A 132 -6.31 20.34 5.33
CA LEU A 132 -6.23 21.47 4.42
C LEU A 132 -4.83 21.59 3.78
N ILE A 133 -3.78 21.46 4.57
CA ILE A 133 -2.39 21.53 4.07
C ILE A 133 -2.13 20.39 3.08
N THR A 134 -2.52 19.16 3.40
CA THR A 134 -2.35 18.01 2.50
C THR A 134 -3.18 18.16 1.22
N TYR A 135 -4.42 18.65 1.33
CA TYR A 135 -5.25 18.94 0.17
C TYR A 135 -4.61 19.98 -0.76
N LEU A 136 -4.09 21.07 -0.19
CA LEU A 136 -3.35 22.09 -0.96
C LEU A 136 -2.07 21.53 -1.56
N GLY A 137 -1.35 20.67 -0.83
CA GLY A 137 -0.16 19.99 -1.31
C GLY A 137 -0.45 19.10 -2.53
N ILE A 138 -1.47 18.24 -2.45
CA ILE A 138 -1.90 17.37 -3.55
C ILE A 138 -2.37 18.19 -4.75
N THR A 139 -3.20 19.23 -4.50
CA THR A 139 -3.67 20.13 -5.55
C THR A 139 -2.50 20.83 -6.23
N GLY A 140 -1.54 21.32 -5.46
CA GLY A 140 -0.30 21.91 -5.97
C GLY A 140 0.51 20.91 -6.79
N LEU A 141 0.66 19.67 -6.33
CA LEU A 141 1.30 18.59 -7.08
C LEU A 141 0.66 18.38 -8.46
N ILE A 142 -0.66 18.29 -8.52
CA ILE A 142 -1.43 18.09 -9.76
C ILE A 142 -1.24 19.30 -10.70
N ILE A 143 -1.37 20.52 -10.17
CA ILE A 143 -1.30 21.77 -10.95
C ILE A 143 0.13 22.04 -11.46
N PHE A 144 1.14 21.88 -10.61
CA PHE A 144 2.54 22.20 -10.93
C PHE A 144 3.33 21.02 -11.49
N SER A 145 2.73 19.84 -11.63
CA SER A 145 3.34 18.74 -12.35
C SER A 145 3.52 19.15 -13.81
N SER A 146 4.77 19.41 -14.18
CA SER A 146 5.14 19.88 -15.52
C SER A 146 4.63 18.93 -16.61
N ASN A 147 3.77 19.44 -17.48
CA ASN A 147 3.10 18.83 -18.63
C ASN A 147 1.64 18.41 -18.42
N TYR A 148 0.76 19.39 -18.28
CA TYR A 148 -0.69 19.23 -18.41
C TYR A 148 -1.13 18.52 -19.72
N ALA A 149 -0.27 18.50 -20.74
CA ALA A 149 -0.62 18.07 -22.09
C ALA A 149 -0.72 16.54 -22.30
N ASN A 150 -0.30 15.68 -21.38
CA ASN A 150 -0.06 14.26 -21.65
C ASN A 150 -0.85 13.26 -20.77
N GLY A 151 -2.06 13.57 -20.34
CA GLY A 151 -2.89 12.61 -19.59
C GLY A 151 -2.46 12.37 -18.12
N LYS A 152 -1.41 13.05 -17.64
CA LYS A 152 -0.89 12.89 -16.27
C LYS A 152 -1.93 13.19 -15.19
N ILE A 153 -2.84 14.14 -15.42
CA ILE A 153 -3.94 14.44 -14.49
C ILE A 153 -4.81 13.22 -14.24
N ILE A 154 -5.08 12.43 -15.27
CA ILE A 154 -5.87 11.18 -15.11
C ILE A 154 -5.14 10.22 -14.16
N GLY A 155 -3.82 10.06 -14.32
CA GLY A 155 -3.00 9.25 -13.42
C GLY A 155 -3.05 9.75 -11.97
N ASP A 156 -2.94 11.05 -11.77
CA ASP A 156 -3.00 11.66 -10.44
C ASP A 156 -4.40 11.51 -9.80
N LEU A 157 -5.49 11.65 -10.58
CA LEU A 157 -6.85 11.40 -10.12
C LEU A 157 -7.09 9.93 -9.75
N LEU A 158 -6.55 8.99 -10.54
CA LEU A 158 -6.61 7.57 -10.20
C LEU A 158 -5.86 7.27 -8.90
N CYS A 159 -4.76 7.97 -8.61
CA CYS A 159 -4.05 7.86 -7.34
C CYS A 159 -4.87 8.36 -6.14
N ILE A 160 -5.75 9.37 -6.31
CA ILE A 160 -6.68 9.79 -5.26
C ILE A 160 -7.70 8.68 -4.96
N ILE A 161 -8.24 8.04 -5.99
CA ILE A 161 -9.17 6.91 -5.81
C ILE A 161 -8.43 5.72 -5.14
N ALA A 162 -7.18 5.47 -5.53
CA ALA A 162 -6.32 4.49 -4.89
C ALA A 162 -6.11 4.82 -3.40
N ALA A 163 -5.81 6.08 -3.05
CA ALA A 163 -5.67 6.53 -1.66
C ALA A 163 -6.93 6.28 -0.82
N ILE A 164 -8.13 6.49 -1.40
CA ILE A 164 -9.40 6.15 -0.77
C ILE A 164 -9.49 4.65 -0.49
N GLY A 165 -9.17 3.82 -1.48
CA GLY A 165 -9.16 2.35 -1.36
C GLY A 165 -8.19 1.88 -0.28
N TYR A 166 -6.97 2.41 -0.27
CA TYR A 166 -5.97 2.11 0.75
C TYR A 166 -6.43 2.57 2.15
N GLY A 167 -7.06 3.76 2.26
CA GLY A 167 -7.63 4.26 3.51
C GLY A 167 -8.70 3.34 4.08
N ILE A 168 -9.62 2.83 3.24
CA ILE A 168 -10.66 1.86 3.63
C ILE A 168 -10.01 0.56 4.12
N TYR A 169 -9.02 0.05 3.37
CA TYR A 169 -8.25 -1.14 3.76
C TYR A 169 -7.60 -0.98 5.13
N LEU A 170 -6.82 0.08 5.33
CA LEU A 170 -6.12 0.34 6.58
C LEU A 170 -7.08 0.47 7.76
N LEU A 171 -8.21 1.17 7.60
CA LEU A 171 -9.22 1.34 8.62
C LEU A 171 -9.81 0.00 9.06
N ILE A 172 -10.20 -0.85 8.11
CA ILE A 172 -10.79 -2.16 8.42
C ILE A 172 -9.74 -3.07 9.08
N ILE A 173 -8.53 -3.15 8.57
CA ILE A 173 -7.46 -3.99 9.14
C ILE A 173 -7.10 -3.54 10.57
N ALA A 174 -7.02 -2.23 10.82
CA ALA A 174 -6.79 -1.71 12.17
C ALA A 174 -7.90 -2.14 13.15
N ARG A 175 -9.17 -2.19 12.72
CA ARG A 175 -10.32 -2.65 13.51
C ARG A 175 -10.32 -4.16 13.78
N LEU A 176 -9.70 -4.93 12.90
CA LEU A 176 -9.53 -6.37 13.07
C LEU A 176 -8.30 -6.73 13.94
N GLY A 177 -7.66 -5.78 14.59
CA GLY A 177 -6.44 -5.93 15.40
C GLY A 177 -6.49 -6.96 16.56
N LYS A 178 -7.68 -7.50 16.87
CA LYS A 178 -7.83 -8.67 17.80
C LYS A 178 -7.44 -10.00 17.16
N GLU A 179 -7.34 -10.05 15.82
CA GLU A 179 -6.90 -11.21 15.07
C GLU A 179 -5.37 -11.20 14.94
N THR A 180 -4.77 -12.34 14.61
CA THR A 180 -3.32 -12.39 14.38
C THR A 180 -2.97 -11.70 13.08
N SER A 181 -1.90 -10.92 13.08
CA SER A 181 -1.43 -10.21 11.87
C SER A 181 -1.12 -11.18 10.72
N LEU A 182 -0.65 -12.40 11.04
CA LEU A 182 -0.37 -13.43 10.04
C LEU A 182 -1.64 -13.95 9.36
N ASN A 183 -2.74 -14.13 10.11
CA ASN A 183 -4.02 -14.49 9.51
C ASN A 183 -4.56 -13.35 8.63
N LEU A 184 -4.51 -12.12 9.13
CA LEU A 184 -4.99 -10.96 8.36
C LEU A 184 -4.23 -10.79 7.04
N ILE A 185 -2.90 -10.84 7.06
CA ILE A 185 -2.12 -10.68 5.82
C ILE A 185 -2.32 -11.85 4.86
N PHE A 186 -2.44 -13.10 5.38
CA PHE A 186 -2.71 -14.26 4.53
C PHE A 186 -4.05 -14.13 3.82
N TYR A 187 -5.15 -13.86 4.54
CA TYR A 187 -6.46 -13.73 3.92
C TYR A 187 -6.55 -12.51 3.02
N THR A 188 -5.92 -11.38 3.39
CA THR A 188 -5.82 -10.23 2.51
C THR A 188 -5.12 -10.59 1.20
N THR A 189 -3.95 -11.24 1.27
CA THR A 189 -3.19 -11.64 0.08
C THR A 189 -3.96 -12.64 -0.77
N LEU A 190 -4.65 -13.60 -0.14
CA LEU A 190 -5.50 -14.58 -0.83
C LEU A 190 -6.66 -13.92 -1.57
N PHE A 191 -7.41 -13.04 -0.90
CA PHE A 191 -8.54 -12.35 -1.53
C PHE A 191 -8.07 -11.36 -2.60
N CYS A 192 -6.98 -10.64 -2.40
CA CYS A 192 -6.40 -9.79 -3.46
C CYS A 192 -5.97 -10.62 -4.69
N CYS A 193 -5.38 -11.80 -4.47
CA CYS A 193 -5.05 -12.71 -5.55
C CYS A 193 -6.32 -13.14 -6.31
N LEU A 194 -7.38 -13.54 -5.62
CA LEU A 194 -8.64 -13.97 -6.24
C LEU A 194 -9.33 -12.81 -6.97
N PHE A 195 -9.40 -11.64 -6.37
CA PHE A 195 -10.04 -10.46 -6.97
C PHE A 195 -9.29 -9.90 -8.16
N SER A 196 -7.97 -10.11 -8.24
CA SER A 196 -7.16 -9.67 -9.39
C SER A 196 -7.29 -10.57 -10.62
N ILE A 197 -7.85 -11.79 -10.50
CA ILE A 197 -8.00 -12.71 -11.64
C ILE A 197 -8.86 -12.12 -12.74
N ILE A 198 -10.04 -11.59 -12.39
CA ILE A 198 -10.97 -11.04 -13.38
C ILE A 198 -10.36 -9.83 -14.12
N PRO A 199 -9.85 -8.80 -13.42
CA PRO A 199 -9.16 -7.70 -14.09
C PRO A 199 -7.99 -8.16 -14.96
N MET A 200 -7.18 -9.12 -14.50
CA MET A 200 -6.08 -9.67 -15.29
C MET A 200 -6.56 -10.36 -16.57
N MET A 201 -7.67 -11.10 -16.53
CA MET A 201 -8.23 -11.76 -17.72
C MET A 201 -8.86 -10.79 -18.71
N LEU A 202 -9.36 -9.67 -18.24
CA LEU A 202 -9.96 -8.62 -19.07
C LEU A 202 -8.93 -7.62 -19.62
N ASP A 203 -7.72 -7.60 -19.05
CA ASP A 203 -6.66 -6.71 -19.48
C ASP A 203 -6.04 -7.22 -20.80
N SER A 204 -5.97 -6.35 -21.79
CA SER A 204 -5.38 -6.67 -23.10
C SER A 204 -3.84 -6.70 -23.10
N GLY A 205 -3.21 -6.40 -21.97
CA GLY A 205 -1.76 -6.37 -21.83
C GLY A 205 -1.12 -7.74 -21.67
N VAL A 206 0.18 -7.75 -21.40
CA VAL A 206 0.93 -8.99 -21.15
C VAL A 206 0.60 -9.49 -19.76
N ASN A 207 0.09 -10.72 -19.66
CA ASN A 207 -0.41 -11.28 -18.39
C ASN A 207 0.52 -12.34 -17.78
N PHE A 208 1.48 -12.88 -18.55
CA PHE A 208 2.41 -13.90 -18.09
C PHE A 208 3.86 -13.47 -18.27
N PRO A 209 4.72 -13.70 -17.23
CA PRO A 209 6.15 -13.43 -17.32
C PRO A 209 6.80 -14.27 -18.42
N LYS A 210 7.55 -13.62 -19.33
CA LYS A 210 8.20 -14.29 -20.47
C LYS A 210 9.70 -14.47 -20.29
N SER A 211 10.32 -13.68 -19.40
CA SER A 211 11.77 -13.70 -19.18
C SER A 211 12.12 -14.08 -17.74
N ASN A 212 13.34 -14.60 -17.56
CA ASN A 212 13.86 -14.87 -16.21
C ASN A 212 13.96 -13.59 -15.36
N PHE A 213 14.27 -12.46 -16.00
CA PHE A 213 14.31 -11.16 -15.32
C PHE A 213 12.94 -10.82 -14.75
N GLU A 214 11.85 -10.99 -15.53
CA GLU A 214 10.48 -10.70 -15.09
C GLU A 214 10.09 -11.59 -13.89
N TRP A 215 10.42 -12.89 -13.92
CA TRP A 215 10.17 -13.79 -12.79
C TRP A 215 10.91 -13.37 -11.53
N ILE A 216 12.19 -12.98 -11.65
CA ILE A 216 12.97 -12.47 -10.50
C ILE A 216 12.39 -11.16 -9.98
N ASN A 217 12.01 -10.24 -10.86
CA ASN A 217 11.40 -8.95 -10.52
C ASN A 217 10.10 -9.14 -9.72
N LEU A 218 9.21 -9.98 -10.20
CA LEU A 218 7.94 -10.30 -9.52
C LEU A 218 8.16 -11.04 -8.20
N PHE A 219 9.12 -11.96 -8.16
CA PHE A 219 9.48 -12.65 -6.92
C PHE A 219 10.02 -11.67 -5.87
N LEU A 220 10.88 -10.73 -6.25
CA LEU A 220 11.37 -9.69 -5.36
C LEU A 220 10.26 -8.73 -4.91
N LEU A 221 9.35 -8.35 -5.81
CA LEU A 221 8.15 -7.57 -5.47
C LEU A 221 7.30 -8.30 -4.42
N ALA A 222 7.07 -9.61 -4.60
CA ALA A 222 6.32 -10.42 -3.65
C ALA A 222 7.04 -10.58 -2.32
N LEU A 223 8.34 -10.87 -2.35
CA LEU A 223 9.15 -11.13 -1.16
C LEU A 223 9.37 -9.86 -0.33
N VAL A 224 9.82 -8.77 -0.98
CA VAL A 224 10.20 -7.54 -0.29
C VAL A 224 8.96 -6.74 0.11
N CYS A 225 8.05 -6.52 -0.83
CA CYS A 225 6.94 -5.60 -0.59
C CYS A 225 5.71 -6.29 0.02
N GLN A 226 5.28 -7.44 -0.50
CA GLN A 226 4.06 -8.07 0.01
C GLN A 226 4.33 -8.92 1.25
N PHE A 227 5.28 -9.85 1.18
CA PHE A 227 5.61 -10.72 2.30
C PHE A 227 6.34 -9.96 3.41
N GLY A 228 7.39 -9.19 3.09
CA GLY A 228 8.15 -8.42 4.07
C GLY A 228 7.42 -7.15 4.50
N GLY A 229 7.25 -6.20 3.60
CA GLY A 229 6.74 -4.87 3.90
C GLY A 229 5.32 -4.86 4.43
N GLN A 230 4.38 -5.46 3.70
CA GLN A 230 2.96 -5.45 4.09
C GLN A 230 2.70 -6.26 5.37
N PHE A 231 3.45 -7.35 5.59
CA PHE A 231 3.37 -8.10 6.85
C PHE A 231 3.82 -7.24 8.05
N LEU A 232 4.95 -6.52 7.94
CA LEU A 232 5.44 -5.67 9.01
C LEU A 232 4.50 -4.49 9.30
N ILE A 233 3.89 -3.89 8.26
CA ILE A 233 2.86 -2.85 8.44
C ILE A 233 1.65 -3.43 9.16
N THR A 234 1.11 -4.56 8.69
CA THR A 234 -0.06 -5.22 9.31
C THR A 234 0.24 -5.62 10.76
N PHE A 235 1.49 -6.04 11.04
CA PHE A 235 1.93 -6.38 12.38
C PHE A 235 2.00 -5.16 13.31
N GLY A 236 2.45 -4.02 12.82
CA GLY A 236 2.66 -2.81 13.62
C GLY A 236 1.39 -1.97 13.82
N ILE A 237 0.56 -1.82 12.76
CA ILE A 237 -0.51 -0.82 12.71
C ILE A 237 -1.59 -1.01 13.79
N GLY A 238 -1.89 -2.24 14.18
CA GLY A 238 -2.87 -2.53 15.22
C GLY A 238 -2.34 -2.39 16.66
N LYS A 239 -1.06 -2.00 16.84
CA LYS A 239 -0.37 -1.99 18.14
C LYS A 239 0.19 -0.63 18.53
N ILE A 240 0.03 0.37 17.68
CA ILE A 240 0.45 1.76 17.93
C ILE A 240 -0.73 2.71 17.71
N SER A 241 -0.61 3.92 18.24
CA SER A 241 -1.63 4.95 18.00
C SER A 241 -1.72 5.30 16.52
N PRO A 242 -2.90 5.68 16.01
CA PRO A 242 -3.08 6.06 14.60
C PRO A 242 -2.10 7.15 14.14
N SER A 243 -1.83 8.15 15.00
CA SER A 243 -0.87 9.22 14.69
C SER A 243 0.56 8.70 14.49
N ASN A 244 1.03 7.82 15.38
CA ASN A 244 2.36 7.21 15.23
C ASN A 244 2.41 6.28 14.01
N GLY A 245 1.31 5.57 13.73
CA GLY A 245 1.18 4.74 12.54
C GLY A 245 1.32 5.56 11.26
N SER A 246 0.65 6.69 11.16
CA SER A 246 0.71 7.59 10.01
C SER A 246 2.13 8.09 9.74
N ILE A 247 2.85 8.53 10.81
CA ILE A 247 4.24 8.98 10.68
C ILE A 247 5.14 7.84 10.17
N GLY A 248 4.98 6.63 10.71
CA GLY A 248 5.78 5.47 10.26
C GLY A 248 5.53 5.11 8.80
N LEU A 249 4.30 5.27 8.30
CA LEU A 249 3.96 5.02 6.89
C LEU A 249 4.59 6.03 5.92
N LEU A 250 4.98 7.23 6.38
CA LEU A 250 5.68 8.22 5.54
C LEU A 250 7.05 7.75 5.05
N MET A 251 7.62 6.72 5.66
CA MET A 251 8.84 6.10 5.16
C MET A 251 8.65 5.47 3.77
N GLN A 252 7.42 5.11 3.38
CA GLN A 252 7.12 4.57 2.04
C GLN A 252 7.34 5.59 0.93
N PRO A 253 6.68 6.77 0.92
CA PRO A 253 6.90 7.77 -0.12
C PRO A 253 8.33 8.34 -0.08
N LEU A 254 8.94 8.45 1.09
CA LEU A 254 10.32 8.89 1.21
C LEU A 254 11.28 7.94 0.49
N THR A 255 11.17 6.63 0.76
CA THR A 255 12.00 5.61 0.09
C THR A 255 11.71 5.58 -1.42
N ALA A 256 10.45 5.61 -1.82
CA ALA A 256 10.05 5.56 -3.22
C ALA A 256 10.57 6.76 -4.02
N THR A 257 10.50 7.97 -3.47
CA THR A 257 10.99 9.18 -4.16
C THR A 257 12.51 9.22 -4.25
N ILE A 258 13.23 8.76 -3.21
CA ILE A 258 14.68 8.61 -3.28
C ILE A 258 15.06 7.63 -4.40
N LEU A 259 14.42 6.46 -4.44
CA LEU A 259 14.68 5.46 -5.48
C LEU A 259 14.31 5.97 -6.88
N ALA A 260 13.20 6.70 -7.02
CA ALA A 260 12.78 7.29 -8.28
C ALA A 260 13.80 8.32 -8.79
N ALA A 261 14.36 9.15 -7.91
CA ALA A 261 15.38 10.12 -8.27
C ALA A 261 16.65 9.44 -8.84
N PHE A 262 17.15 8.39 -8.16
CA PHE A 262 18.38 7.72 -8.58
C PHE A 262 18.19 6.74 -9.75
N LEU A 263 17.08 5.99 -9.80
CA LEU A 263 16.88 4.93 -10.79
C LEU A 263 16.16 5.41 -12.06
N PHE A 264 15.30 6.44 -11.94
CA PHE A 264 14.50 6.95 -13.06
C PHE A 264 14.78 8.41 -13.40
N SER A 265 15.76 9.04 -12.71
CA SER A 265 16.11 10.47 -12.87
C SER A 265 14.90 11.40 -12.61
N GLU A 266 13.94 10.94 -11.77
CA GLU A 266 12.76 11.71 -11.38
C GLU A 266 13.08 12.57 -10.13
N TRP A 267 13.73 13.72 -10.36
CA TRP A 267 14.03 14.64 -9.26
C TRP A 267 12.79 15.42 -8.83
N LEU A 268 12.59 15.50 -7.51
CA LEU A 268 11.49 16.27 -6.95
C LEU A 268 11.67 17.76 -7.21
N ASN A 269 10.62 18.40 -7.72
CA ASN A 269 10.55 19.85 -7.76
C ASN A 269 10.20 20.43 -6.36
N PRO A 270 10.40 21.75 -6.13
CA PRO A 270 10.11 22.36 -4.82
C PRO A 270 8.67 22.15 -4.33
N ALA A 271 7.67 22.11 -5.22
CA ALA A 271 6.28 21.85 -4.85
C ALA A 271 6.07 20.40 -4.38
N GLN A 272 6.74 19.43 -5.00
CA GLN A 272 6.72 18.03 -4.59
C GLN A 272 7.40 17.83 -3.24
N ILE A 273 8.52 18.49 -2.99
CA ILE A 273 9.22 18.48 -1.70
C ILE A 273 8.30 19.04 -0.61
N LEU A 274 7.66 20.18 -0.89
CA LEU A 274 6.71 20.80 0.05
C LEU A 274 5.53 19.86 0.36
N SER A 275 4.97 19.21 -0.67
CA SER A 275 3.88 18.24 -0.49
C SER A 275 4.33 17.04 0.34
N LEU A 276 5.50 16.48 0.08
CA LEU A 276 6.05 15.34 0.83
C LEU A 276 6.27 15.67 2.31
N ILE A 277 6.67 16.91 2.63
CA ILE A 277 6.85 17.36 4.03
C ILE A 277 5.50 17.52 4.74
N HIS A 278 4.43 17.86 4.02
CA HIS A 278 3.13 18.16 4.63
C HIS A 278 2.18 16.96 4.71
N ILE A 279 2.44 15.88 3.99
CA ILE A 279 1.75 14.59 4.11
C ILE A 279 2.27 13.83 5.31
#